data_e53050fb3c42e306a48a9787a6baa27f
#
_entry.id   e53050fb3c42e306a48a9787a6baa27f
#
_cell.length_a   1.000
_cell.length_b   1.000
_cell.length_c   1.000
_cell.angle_alpha   90.00
_cell.angle_beta   90.00
_cell.angle_gamma   90.00
#
_symmetry.space_group_name_H-M   'P 1'
#
loop_
_entity.id
_entity.type
_entity.pdbx_description
1 polymer ?
#
loop_
_entity_poly.entity_id
_entity_poly.type
_entity_poly.pdbx_seq_one_letter_code
_entity_poly.pdbx_strand_id
1 'polypeptide(L)'
;MAVIGRPNVGKSSLVNRFLGSERVIVSERAGTTRDAIDTPMRHDGRDVVLIDTAGLRRAAKVADSVEYYTALRSRRAAERADVALVVCSAVDGVTAQDMRVAELAMKAGCATIVVLNKWDLHDGGEEDLERTRARAGERLRLRPRVLTASARTGRHVSKLLTEAIALGDRTAGRIPTSELNRFLAEAVEARQPPVGTPRGAAGHRLKLLYMTQVAERPPRFAIQVNSRKRVTRDYAYFLENRLRSRYAMEGVPLVIDFVERGQRGRAREVVAGASSRARR
;
A
#
# COMPACT_ATOMS: atom_id res chain seq x y z
N MET A 1 -3.16 10.41 4.36
CA MET A 1 -3.69 9.09 4.79
C MET A 1 -5.20 9.04 4.60
N ALA A 2 -5.77 7.95 4.05
CA ALA A 2 -7.20 7.75 3.90
C ALA A 2 -7.70 6.62 4.82
N VAL A 3 -8.92 6.79 5.39
CA VAL A 3 -9.62 5.76 6.17
C VAL A 3 -10.83 5.30 5.37
N ILE A 4 -10.77 4.10 4.81
CA ILE A 4 -11.75 3.54 3.88
C ILE A 4 -12.29 2.19 4.37
N GLY A 5 -13.38 1.71 3.80
CA GLY A 5 -14.00 0.45 4.20
C GLY A 5 -15.52 0.50 4.05
N ARG A 6 -16.19 -0.62 4.29
CA ARG A 6 -17.65 -0.77 4.25
C ARG A 6 -18.37 0.19 5.24
N PRO A 7 -19.67 0.45 5.06
CA PRO A 7 -20.48 1.10 6.09
C PRO A 7 -20.42 0.35 7.43
N ASN A 8 -20.57 1.06 8.53
CA ASN A 8 -20.73 0.54 9.89
C ASN A 8 -19.52 -0.27 10.49
N VAL A 9 -18.36 -0.32 9.81
CA VAL A 9 -17.15 -0.94 10.36
C VAL A 9 -16.42 -0.06 11.39
N GLY A 10 -16.91 1.17 11.64
CA GLY A 10 -16.37 2.07 12.65
C GLY A 10 -15.32 3.07 12.15
N LYS A 11 -15.31 3.41 10.85
CA LYS A 11 -14.37 4.40 10.27
C LYS A 11 -14.42 5.76 10.97
N SER A 12 -15.63 6.32 11.12
CA SER A 12 -15.82 7.63 11.77
C SER A 12 -15.39 7.61 13.24
N SER A 13 -15.68 6.51 13.95
CA SER A 13 -15.24 6.31 15.33
C SER A 13 -13.70 6.25 15.41
N LEU A 14 -13.06 5.57 14.46
CA LEU A 14 -11.61 5.47 14.41
C LEU A 14 -10.96 6.83 14.12
N VAL A 15 -11.50 7.60 13.16
CA VAL A 15 -11.05 8.96 12.86
C VAL A 15 -11.22 9.87 14.07
N ASN A 16 -12.37 9.83 14.74
CA ASN A 16 -12.59 10.62 15.95
C ASN A 16 -11.61 10.25 17.06
N ARG A 17 -11.30 8.96 17.20
CA ARG A 17 -10.30 8.48 18.17
C ARG A 17 -8.90 8.96 17.82
N PHE A 18 -8.53 9.00 16.54
CA PHE A 18 -7.25 9.59 16.11
C PHE A 18 -7.15 11.05 16.53
N LEU A 19 -8.17 11.84 16.20
CA LEU A 19 -8.20 13.28 16.48
C LEU A 19 -8.32 13.64 17.97
N GLY A 20 -8.88 12.75 18.80
CA GLY A 20 -8.98 12.90 20.25
C GLY A 20 -7.88 12.22 21.06
N SER A 21 -6.82 11.74 20.42
CA SER A 21 -5.67 11.10 21.09
C SER A 21 -4.74 12.16 21.69
N GLU A 22 -4.26 11.96 22.92
CA GLU A 22 -3.31 12.85 23.60
C GLU A 22 -2.00 13.09 22.83
N ARG A 23 -1.61 12.17 21.95
CA ARG A 23 -0.42 12.27 21.10
C ARG A 23 -0.68 12.96 19.76
N VAL A 24 -1.88 13.45 19.53
CA VAL A 24 -2.28 14.08 18.27
C VAL A 24 -2.63 15.54 18.52
N ILE A 25 -1.94 16.42 17.85
CA ILE A 25 -2.24 17.86 17.80
C ILE A 25 -2.98 18.11 16.47
N VAL A 26 -4.24 18.53 16.55
CA VAL A 26 -4.99 18.96 15.37
C VAL A 26 -4.53 20.37 15.01
N SER A 27 -4.04 20.58 13.80
CA SER A 27 -3.68 21.90 13.33
C SER A 27 -4.93 22.70 12.97
N GLU A 28 -5.11 23.86 13.62
CA GLU A 28 -6.18 24.82 13.29
C GLU A 28 -5.92 25.62 11.99
N ARG A 29 -4.79 25.38 11.33
CA ARG A 29 -4.54 26.01 10.02
C ARG A 29 -5.48 25.46 8.96
N ALA A 30 -6.75 25.89 9.04
CA ALA A 30 -7.66 25.93 7.92
C ALA A 30 -7.11 27.01 6.96
N GLY A 31 -6.29 26.61 6.03
CA GLY A 31 -5.75 27.60 5.14
C GLY A 31 -5.17 27.00 3.87
N THR A 32 -5.74 27.41 2.77
CA THR A 32 -5.24 27.40 1.40
C THR A 32 -5.62 26.25 0.47
N THR A 33 -6.38 25.25 0.89
CA THR A 33 -6.94 24.32 -0.09
C THR A 33 -8.47 24.42 -0.16
N ARG A 34 -9.01 24.55 -1.35
CA ARG A 34 -10.43 24.72 -1.69
C ARG A 34 -11.36 23.56 -1.22
N ASP A 35 -10.83 22.57 -0.53
CA ASP A 35 -11.58 21.42 -0.05
C ASP A 35 -11.59 21.39 1.50
N ALA A 36 -12.66 21.87 2.10
CA ALA A 36 -12.96 21.79 3.54
C ALA A 36 -13.13 20.36 4.09
N ILE A 37 -12.45 19.38 3.48
CA ILE A 37 -12.71 17.95 3.60
C ILE A 37 -11.57 17.21 4.31
N ASP A 38 -10.34 17.78 4.27
CA ASP A 38 -9.14 17.16 4.82
C ASP A 38 -8.81 17.72 6.22
N THR A 39 -8.30 16.88 7.11
CA THR A 39 -7.95 17.29 8.47
C THR A 39 -6.46 17.08 8.72
N PRO A 40 -5.67 18.17 8.84
CA PRO A 40 -4.28 18.05 9.24
C PRO A 40 -4.18 17.72 10.74
N MET A 41 -3.26 16.82 11.07
CA MET A 41 -2.92 16.44 12.43
C MET A 41 -1.42 16.15 12.56
N ARG A 42 -0.89 16.19 13.79
CA ARG A 42 0.48 15.81 14.08
C ARG A 42 0.49 14.68 15.10
N HIS A 43 1.21 13.61 14.80
CA HIS A 43 1.38 12.44 15.66
C HIS A 43 2.85 12.13 15.85
N ASP A 44 3.30 12.07 17.10
CA ASP A 44 4.71 11.85 17.47
C ASP A 44 5.69 12.74 16.68
N GLY A 45 5.35 14.03 16.53
CA GLY A 45 6.15 15.01 15.80
C GLY A 45 6.07 14.97 14.27
N ARG A 46 5.29 14.06 13.68
CA ARG A 46 5.09 13.89 12.24
C ARG A 46 3.77 14.49 11.77
N ASP A 47 3.83 15.25 10.70
CA ASP A 47 2.63 15.85 10.08
C ASP A 47 1.91 14.82 9.20
N VAL A 48 0.61 14.69 9.41
CA VAL A 48 -0.27 13.75 8.71
C VAL A 48 -1.54 14.49 8.29
N VAL A 49 -2.00 14.26 7.07
CA VAL A 49 -3.29 14.77 6.59
C VAL A 49 -4.26 13.59 6.44
N LEU A 50 -5.38 13.64 7.18
CA LEU A 50 -6.49 12.73 6.99
C LEU A 50 -7.36 13.19 5.83
N ILE A 51 -7.48 12.38 4.79
CA ILE A 51 -8.21 12.69 3.56
C ILE A 51 -9.69 12.35 3.71
N ASP A 52 -10.58 13.25 3.25
CA ASP A 52 -12.05 13.08 3.20
C ASP A 52 -12.74 12.86 4.57
N THR A 53 -12.28 13.54 5.61
CA THR A 53 -12.88 13.41 6.96
C THR A 53 -14.30 13.96 7.05
N ALA A 54 -14.66 15.01 6.30
CA ALA A 54 -16.03 15.58 6.29
C ALA A 54 -17.04 14.58 5.71
N GLY A 55 -16.65 13.79 4.73
CA GLY A 55 -17.47 12.70 4.22
C GLY A 55 -17.73 11.61 5.26
N LEU A 56 -16.74 11.30 6.08
CA LEU A 56 -16.87 10.33 7.17
C LEU A 56 -17.75 10.84 8.31
N ARG A 57 -17.68 12.16 8.64
CA ARG A 57 -18.53 12.78 9.66
C ARG A 57 -19.99 12.87 9.21
N ARG A 58 -20.27 13.18 7.93
CA ARG A 58 -21.63 13.22 7.38
C ARG A 58 -22.27 11.85 7.27
N ALA A 59 -21.54 10.84 6.82
CA ALA A 59 -22.01 9.46 6.72
C ALA A 59 -22.39 8.84 8.06
N ALA A 60 -21.84 9.33 9.18
CA ALA A 60 -22.26 8.91 10.53
C ALA A 60 -23.66 9.39 10.91
N LYS A 61 -24.21 10.41 10.22
CA LYS A 61 -25.54 11.00 10.50
C LYS A 61 -26.65 10.49 9.56
N VAL A 62 -26.29 9.85 8.44
CA VAL A 62 -27.25 9.38 7.42
C VAL A 62 -27.09 7.88 7.27
N ALA A 63 -28.07 7.14 7.74
CA ALA A 63 -28.06 5.66 7.79
C ALA A 63 -28.36 5.01 6.43
N ASP A 64 -28.70 5.75 5.40
CA ASP A 64 -29.17 5.20 4.13
C ASP A 64 -28.37 5.65 2.92
N SER A 65 -28.20 4.68 2.08
CA SER A 65 -27.80 4.67 0.68
C SER A 65 -26.32 4.44 0.36
N VAL A 66 -26.08 3.27 -0.15
CA VAL A 66 -25.48 2.96 -1.44
C VAL A 66 -24.01 2.57 -1.42
N GLU A 67 -23.82 1.26 -1.52
CA GLU A 67 -22.51 0.60 -1.75
C GLU A 67 -21.71 1.26 -2.88
N TYR A 68 -22.37 1.72 -3.94
CA TYR A 68 -21.76 2.40 -5.07
C TYR A 68 -21.05 3.72 -4.69
N TYR A 69 -21.72 4.58 -3.89
CA TYR A 69 -21.13 5.85 -3.43
C TYR A 69 -19.99 5.62 -2.45
N THR A 70 -20.04 4.55 -1.65
CA THR A 70 -18.96 4.18 -0.73
C THR A 70 -17.71 3.74 -1.51
N ALA A 71 -17.86 2.94 -2.56
CA ALA A 71 -16.74 2.50 -3.41
C ALA A 71 -16.10 3.66 -4.17
N LEU A 72 -16.92 4.55 -4.78
CA LEU A 72 -16.44 5.73 -5.49
C LEU A 72 -15.70 6.71 -4.57
N ARG A 73 -16.23 6.94 -3.37
CA ARG A 73 -15.60 7.78 -2.34
C ARG A 73 -14.29 7.17 -1.85
N SER A 74 -14.28 5.88 -1.54
CA SER A 74 -13.06 5.16 -1.16
C SER A 74 -11.98 5.24 -2.22
N ARG A 75 -12.35 5.16 -3.49
CA ARG A 75 -11.43 5.32 -4.61
C ARG A 75 -10.86 6.73 -4.68
N ARG A 76 -11.69 7.77 -4.62
CA ARG A 76 -11.24 9.18 -4.65
C ARG A 76 -10.32 9.52 -3.47
N ALA A 77 -10.66 9.04 -2.28
CA ALA A 77 -9.80 9.22 -1.11
C ALA A 77 -8.45 8.50 -1.26
N ALA A 78 -8.46 7.28 -1.81
CA ALA A 78 -7.26 6.52 -2.09
C ALA A 78 -6.37 7.18 -3.16
N GLU A 79 -6.95 7.74 -4.22
CA GLU A 79 -6.19 8.42 -5.30
C GLU A 79 -5.40 9.66 -4.79
N ARG A 80 -5.77 10.22 -3.63
CA ARG A 80 -5.13 11.40 -3.00
C ARG A 80 -4.23 11.05 -1.82
N ALA A 81 -4.23 9.80 -1.38
CA ALA A 81 -3.53 9.38 -0.16
C ALA A 81 -2.27 8.55 -0.47
N ASP A 82 -1.23 8.72 0.33
CA ASP A 82 -0.04 7.84 0.29
C ASP A 82 -0.34 6.49 0.96
N VAL A 83 -1.16 6.49 2.02
CA VAL A 83 -1.52 5.31 2.82
C VAL A 83 -3.03 5.21 2.98
N ALA A 84 -3.57 4.02 2.77
CA ALA A 84 -4.95 3.66 3.00
C ALA A 84 -5.08 2.69 4.17
N LEU A 85 -5.90 3.05 5.17
CA LEU A 85 -6.37 2.16 6.22
C LEU A 85 -7.70 1.56 5.78
N VAL A 86 -7.70 0.28 5.39
CA VAL A 86 -8.89 -0.47 5.01
C VAL A 86 -9.50 -1.06 6.28
N VAL A 87 -10.54 -0.39 6.79
CA VAL A 87 -11.18 -0.77 8.06
C VAL A 87 -12.23 -1.85 7.81
N CYS A 88 -12.09 -2.97 8.52
CA CYS A 88 -12.99 -4.11 8.56
C CYS A 88 -13.54 -4.28 9.99
N SER A 89 -14.67 -4.93 10.14
CA SER A 89 -15.20 -5.31 11.47
C SER A 89 -14.58 -6.65 11.88
N ALA A 90 -13.96 -6.71 13.03
CA ALA A 90 -13.41 -7.97 13.57
C ALA A 90 -14.51 -8.99 13.86
N VAL A 91 -15.72 -8.53 14.21
CA VAL A 91 -16.88 -9.39 14.48
C VAL A 91 -17.36 -10.10 13.21
N ASP A 92 -17.41 -9.37 12.08
CA ASP A 92 -17.85 -9.94 10.78
C ASP A 92 -16.73 -10.70 10.07
N GLY A 93 -15.48 -10.53 10.52
CA GLY A 93 -14.28 -10.94 9.80
C GLY A 93 -14.05 -10.13 8.52
N VAL A 94 -13.02 -10.49 7.76
CA VAL A 94 -12.72 -9.85 6.47
C VAL A 94 -13.58 -10.46 5.37
N THR A 95 -14.46 -9.66 4.81
CA THR A 95 -15.41 -10.08 3.76
C THR A 95 -14.84 -9.90 2.35
N ALA A 96 -15.52 -10.45 1.35
CA ALA A 96 -15.17 -10.26 -0.06
C ALA A 96 -15.26 -8.77 -0.47
N GLN A 97 -16.17 -8.01 0.13
CA GLN A 97 -16.33 -6.57 -0.13
C GLN A 97 -15.16 -5.78 0.45
N ASP A 98 -14.66 -6.13 1.65
CA ASP A 98 -13.46 -5.51 2.22
C ASP A 98 -12.23 -5.75 1.35
N MET A 99 -12.08 -6.96 0.81
CA MET A 99 -11.00 -7.29 -0.12
C MET A 99 -11.08 -6.45 -1.41
N ARG A 100 -12.28 -6.22 -1.96
CA ARG A 100 -12.46 -5.33 -3.12
C ARG A 100 -12.06 -3.89 -2.81
N VAL A 101 -12.37 -3.38 -1.62
CA VAL A 101 -11.95 -2.03 -1.18
C VAL A 101 -10.44 -1.96 -1.04
N ALA A 102 -9.81 -2.99 -0.49
CA ALA A 102 -8.35 -3.07 -0.42
C ALA A 102 -7.70 -3.09 -1.81
N GLU A 103 -8.24 -3.89 -2.74
CA GLU A 103 -7.76 -3.91 -4.12
C GLU A 103 -7.90 -2.55 -4.83
N LEU A 104 -8.99 -1.81 -4.59
CA LEU A 104 -9.18 -0.46 -5.12
C LEU A 104 -8.10 0.50 -4.61
N ALA A 105 -7.78 0.48 -3.32
CA ALA A 105 -6.70 1.28 -2.75
C ALA A 105 -5.34 0.94 -3.37
N MET A 106 -5.06 -0.35 -3.51
CA MET A 106 -3.82 -0.83 -4.13
C MET A 106 -3.71 -0.42 -5.60
N LYS A 107 -4.80 -0.50 -6.37
CA LYS A 107 -4.86 -0.06 -7.78
C LYS A 107 -4.70 1.45 -7.91
N ALA A 108 -5.14 2.22 -6.92
CA ALA A 108 -4.92 3.67 -6.84
C ALA A 108 -3.45 4.04 -6.50
N GLY A 109 -2.61 3.06 -6.17
CA GLY A 109 -1.21 3.30 -5.82
C GLY A 109 -0.97 3.59 -4.34
N CYS A 110 -1.97 3.40 -3.47
CA CYS A 110 -1.82 3.56 -2.03
C CYS A 110 -1.10 2.40 -1.38
N ALA A 111 -0.19 2.69 -0.48
CA ALA A 111 0.25 1.72 0.51
C ALA A 111 -0.92 1.37 1.45
N THR A 112 -1.12 0.09 1.74
CA THR A 112 -2.38 -0.37 2.35
C THR A 112 -2.12 -1.17 3.62
N ILE A 113 -2.89 -0.85 4.66
CA ILE A 113 -3.01 -1.63 5.91
C ILE A 113 -4.46 -2.09 6.05
N VAL A 114 -4.69 -3.36 6.34
CA VAL A 114 -6.00 -3.87 6.74
C VAL A 114 -6.14 -3.74 8.25
N VAL A 115 -7.23 -3.12 8.70
CA VAL A 115 -7.48 -2.85 10.11
C VAL A 115 -8.71 -3.62 10.57
N LEU A 116 -8.54 -4.55 11.48
CA LEU A 116 -9.64 -5.22 12.18
C LEU A 116 -10.07 -4.36 13.36
N ASN A 117 -11.06 -3.51 13.11
CA ASN A 117 -11.66 -2.65 14.15
C ASN A 117 -12.74 -3.42 14.93
N LYS A 118 -13.15 -2.87 16.06
CA LYS A 118 -14.05 -3.52 17.04
C LYS A 118 -13.43 -4.77 17.66
N TRP A 119 -12.10 -4.79 17.80
CA TRP A 119 -11.38 -5.92 18.36
C TRP A 119 -11.75 -6.22 19.81
N ASP A 120 -12.33 -5.26 20.51
CA ASP A 120 -12.90 -5.42 21.85
C ASP A 120 -14.15 -6.30 21.93
N LEU A 121 -14.78 -6.57 20.78
CA LEU A 121 -15.94 -7.44 20.63
C LEU A 121 -15.60 -8.78 19.96
N HIS A 122 -14.32 -9.06 19.73
CA HIS A 122 -13.86 -10.24 19.03
C HIS A 122 -13.36 -11.30 20.01
N ASP A 123 -13.92 -12.49 19.93
CA ASP A 123 -13.61 -13.61 20.84
C ASP A 123 -12.57 -14.62 20.27
N GLY A 124 -12.18 -14.45 19.02
CA GLY A 124 -11.38 -15.45 18.26
C GLY A 124 -9.87 -15.48 18.53
N GLY A 125 -9.32 -14.59 19.36
CA GLY A 125 -7.91 -14.62 19.76
C GLY A 125 -6.88 -14.45 18.65
N GLU A 126 -5.63 -14.87 18.91
CA GLU A 126 -4.48 -14.70 17.99
C GLU A 126 -4.58 -15.66 16.78
N GLU A 127 -5.16 -16.84 16.97
CA GLU A 127 -5.27 -17.85 15.92
C GLU A 127 -6.14 -17.39 14.75
N ASP A 128 -7.23 -16.68 15.06
CA ASP A 128 -8.13 -16.12 14.07
C ASP A 128 -7.48 -14.92 13.34
N LEU A 129 -6.66 -14.15 14.05
CA LEU A 129 -5.86 -13.10 13.47
C LEU A 129 -4.85 -13.67 12.46
N GLU A 130 -4.15 -14.77 12.80
CA GLU A 130 -3.21 -15.41 11.88
C GLU A 130 -3.90 -16.01 10.64
N ARG A 131 -5.08 -16.61 10.79
CA ARG A 131 -5.89 -17.07 9.65
C ARG A 131 -6.28 -15.88 8.74
N THR A 132 -6.64 -14.76 9.34
CA THR A 132 -6.99 -13.54 8.58
C THR A 132 -5.76 -12.96 7.86
N ARG A 133 -4.59 -12.96 8.49
CA ARG A 133 -3.31 -12.55 7.87
C ARG A 133 -2.94 -13.43 6.68
N ALA A 134 -3.02 -14.75 6.85
CA ALA A 134 -2.76 -15.71 5.78
C ALA A 134 -3.70 -15.48 4.58
N ARG A 135 -5.01 -15.37 4.85
CA ARG A 135 -6.02 -15.14 3.82
C ARG A 135 -5.85 -13.81 3.08
N ALA A 136 -5.49 -12.74 3.79
CA ALA A 136 -5.18 -11.45 3.17
C ALA A 136 -3.91 -11.53 2.32
N GLY A 137 -2.87 -12.21 2.80
CA GLY A 137 -1.61 -12.43 2.08
C GLY A 137 -1.76 -13.27 0.81
N GLU A 138 -2.68 -14.23 0.78
CA GLU A 138 -2.98 -15.05 -0.40
C GLU A 138 -3.77 -14.28 -1.47
N ARG A 139 -4.78 -13.52 -1.05
CA ARG A 139 -5.71 -12.84 -1.97
C ARG A 139 -5.21 -11.49 -2.45
N LEU A 140 -4.51 -10.74 -1.58
CA LEU A 140 -4.08 -9.39 -1.90
C LEU A 140 -2.61 -9.40 -2.34
N ARG A 141 -2.37 -9.06 -3.59
CA ARG A 141 -1.03 -9.08 -4.22
C ARG A 141 0.03 -8.33 -3.42
N LEU A 142 -0.32 -7.23 -2.76
CA LEU A 142 0.63 -6.42 -1.99
C LEU A 142 0.90 -6.98 -0.58
N ARG A 143 0.23 -8.05 -0.18
CA ARG A 143 0.37 -8.69 1.15
C ARG A 143 0.32 -7.65 2.28
N PRO A 144 -0.76 -6.87 2.41
CA PRO A 144 -0.84 -5.82 3.39
C PRO A 144 -0.78 -6.39 4.80
N ARG A 145 -0.18 -5.63 5.72
CA ARG A 145 -0.24 -5.97 7.14
C ARG A 145 -1.68 -5.92 7.61
N VAL A 146 -2.05 -6.87 8.47
CA VAL A 146 -3.34 -6.90 9.17
C VAL A 146 -3.08 -6.51 10.61
N LEU A 147 -3.68 -5.40 11.04
CA LEU A 147 -3.55 -4.87 12.39
C LEU A 147 -4.91 -4.83 13.08
N THR A 148 -4.91 -5.00 14.39
CA THR A 148 -6.13 -4.92 15.22
C THR A 148 -6.24 -3.56 15.86
N ALA A 149 -7.48 -3.05 16.03
CA ALA A 149 -7.75 -1.83 16.76
C ALA A 149 -9.15 -1.86 17.39
N SER A 150 -9.34 -1.08 18.43
CA SER A 150 -10.67 -0.75 18.95
C SER A 150 -10.83 0.76 19.03
N ALA A 151 -11.64 1.32 18.16
CA ALA A 151 -11.98 2.73 18.21
C ALA A 151 -12.73 3.10 19.49
N ARG A 152 -13.48 2.15 20.08
CA ARG A 152 -14.23 2.35 21.33
C ARG A 152 -13.33 2.47 22.54
N THR A 153 -12.42 1.52 22.75
CA THR A 153 -11.55 1.47 23.92
C THR A 153 -10.23 2.25 23.74
N GLY A 154 -9.84 2.56 22.51
CA GLY A 154 -8.53 3.15 22.16
C GLY A 154 -7.41 2.13 22.01
N ARG A 155 -7.69 0.83 22.24
CA ARG A 155 -6.67 -0.22 22.15
C ARG A 155 -6.06 -0.26 20.75
N HIS A 156 -4.73 -0.25 20.69
CA HIS A 156 -3.88 -0.29 19.48
C HIS A 156 -4.02 0.88 18.51
N VAL A 157 -4.80 1.92 18.82
CA VAL A 157 -5.06 3.05 17.91
C VAL A 157 -3.80 3.88 17.67
N SER A 158 -3.02 4.20 18.71
CA SER A 158 -1.74 4.91 18.56
C SER A 158 -0.73 4.09 17.76
N LYS A 159 -0.62 2.78 18.03
CA LYS A 159 0.24 1.87 17.26
C LYS A 159 -0.15 1.83 15.79
N LEU A 160 -1.44 1.85 15.48
CA LEU A 160 -1.94 1.88 14.10
C LEU A 160 -1.49 3.14 13.35
N LEU A 161 -1.53 4.31 14.01
CA LEU A 161 -1.04 5.57 13.44
C LEU A 161 0.47 5.51 13.17
N THR A 162 1.24 5.05 14.15
CA THR A 162 2.71 4.90 14.01
C THR A 162 3.06 3.97 12.85
N GLU A 163 2.36 2.83 12.71
CA GLU A 163 2.58 1.89 11.60
C GLU A 163 2.18 2.47 10.24
N ALA A 164 1.10 3.26 10.20
CA ALA A 164 0.66 3.93 8.97
C ALA A 164 1.67 4.99 8.51
N ILE A 165 2.23 5.77 9.42
CA ILE A 165 3.28 6.76 9.14
C ILE A 165 4.54 6.06 8.63
N ALA A 166 4.99 5.02 9.35
CA ALA A 166 6.15 4.23 8.94
C ALA A 166 5.98 3.58 7.56
N LEU A 167 4.75 3.16 7.22
CA LEU A 167 4.44 2.64 5.88
C LEU A 167 4.54 3.74 4.81
N GLY A 168 4.05 4.94 5.12
CA GLY A 168 4.19 6.12 4.25
C GLY A 168 5.65 6.48 3.99
N ASP A 169 6.50 6.43 5.03
CA ASP A 169 7.95 6.67 4.91
C ASP A 169 8.62 5.63 4.01
N ARG A 170 8.27 4.35 4.15
CA ARG A 170 8.78 3.28 3.27
C ARG A 170 8.37 3.49 1.82
N THR A 171 7.19 4.04 1.58
CA THR A 171 6.71 4.37 0.23
C THR A 171 7.52 5.49 -0.40
N ALA A 172 8.00 6.45 0.42
CA ALA A 172 8.82 7.58 -0.01
C ALA A 172 10.33 7.30 0.04
N GLY A 173 10.73 6.19 0.67
CA GLY A 173 12.12 5.84 0.88
C GLY A 173 12.87 5.50 -0.41
N ARG A 174 14.17 5.85 -0.44
CA ARG A 174 15.08 5.48 -1.52
C ARG A 174 16.07 4.43 -1.03
N ILE A 175 16.16 3.33 -1.77
CA ILE A 175 17.10 2.26 -1.50
C ILE A 175 18.38 2.53 -2.30
N PRO A 176 19.57 2.52 -1.66
CA PRO A 176 20.84 2.69 -2.37
C PRO A 176 21.03 1.66 -3.48
N THR A 177 21.54 2.10 -4.61
CA THR A 177 21.77 1.24 -5.78
C THR A 177 22.68 0.06 -5.48
N SER A 178 23.68 0.25 -4.62
CA SER A 178 24.58 -0.82 -4.17
C SER A 178 23.84 -1.93 -3.43
N GLU A 179 22.87 -1.57 -2.57
CA GLU A 179 22.01 -2.53 -1.85
C GLU A 179 21.06 -3.27 -2.80
N LEU A 180 20.48 -2.57 -3.77
CA LEU A 180 19.62 -3.19 -4.78
C LEU A 180 20.37 -4.21 -5.63
N ASN A 181 21.65 -3.93 -5.97
CA ASN A 181 22.43 -4.88 -6.75
C ASN A 181 22.91 -6.08 -5.92
N ARG A 182 23.20 -5.89 -4.63
CA ARG A 182 23.43 -7.01 -3.70
C ARG A 182 22.18 -7.88 -3.57
N PHE A 183 21.02 -7.26 -3.34
CA PHE A 183 19.72 -7.96 -3.34
C PHE A 183 19.50 -8.77 -4.63
N LEU A 184 19.81 -8.18 -5.79
CA LEU A 184 19.65 -8.84 -7.09
C LEU A 184 20.53 -10.10 -7.20
N ALA A 185 21.79 -10.04 -6.75
CA ALA A 185 22.70 -11.17 -6.71
C ALA A 185 22.17 -12.29 -5.80
N GLU A 186 21.77 -11.95 -4.56
CA GLU A 186 21.16 -12.88 -3.59
C GLU A 186 19.87 -13.51 -4.13
N ALA A 187 19.05 -12.76 -4.87
CA ALA A 187 17.82 -13.28 -5.47
C ALA A 187 18.12 -14.29 -6.60
N VAL A 188 19.16 -14.03 -7.42
CA VAL A 188 19.61 -14.94 -8.47
C VAL A 188 20.18 -16.24 -7.89
N GLU A 189 20.93 -16.17 -6.79
CA GLU A 189 21.42 -17.35 -6.07
C GLU A 189 20.29 -18.20 -5.52
N ALA A 190 19.31 -17.57 -4.87
CA ALA A 190 18.19 -18.28 -4.26
C ALA A 190 17.27 -18.95 -5.30
N ARG A 191 17.12 -18.35 -6.45
CA ARG A 191 16.34 -18.92 -7.57
C ARG A 191 16.96 -18.51 -8.89
N GLN A 192 17.56 -19.47 -9.58
CA GLN A 192 18.15 -19.24 -10.89
C GLN A 192 17.11 -18.71 -11.89
N PRO A 193 17.47 -17.68 -12.70
CA PRO A 193 16.60 -17.16 -13.73
C PRO A 193 16.18 -18.25 -14.75
N PRO A 194 14.97 -18.17 -15.29
CA PRO A 194 14.47 -19.17 -16.23
C PRO A 194 15.33 -19.24 -17.50
N VAL A 195 15.45 -20.44 -18.03
CA VAL A 195 15.97 -20.67 -19.38
C VAL A 195 14.81 -20.42 -20.33
N GLY A 196 14.83 -19.30 -21.03
CA GLY A 196 13.80 -19.02 -22.03
C GLY A 196 13.98 -19.95 -23.23
N THR A 197 12.89 -20.56 -23.67
CA THR A 197 12.79 -21.21 -24.97
C THR A 197 11.99 -20.31 -25.92
N PRO A 198 12.60 -19.37 -26.65
CA PRO A 198 11.99 -18.92 -27.88
C PRO A 198 12.18 -20.06 -28.88
N ARG A 199 11.12 -20.47 -29.58
CA ARG A 199 11.24 -21.39 -30.71
C ARG A 199 12.35 -20.87 -31.64
N GLY A 200 13.47 -21.59 -31.73
CA GLY A 200 14.53 -21.36 -32.71
C GLY A 200 15.82 -20.66 -32.26
N ALA A 201 16.04 -20.31 -31.01
CA ALA A 201 17.33 -19.78 -30.53
C ALA A 201 17.89 -20.61 -29.39
N ALA A 202 19.13 -21.05 -29.52
CA ALA A 202 19.88 -21.82 -28.51
C ALA A 202 19.71 -21.18 -27.11
N GLY A 203 19.38 -22.01 -26.12
CA GLY A 203 18.94 -21.70 -24.79
C GLY A 203 19.80 -20.73 -23.97
N HIS A 204 19.71 -19.46 -24.26
CA HIS A 204 20.37 -18.45 -23.43
C HIS A 204 19.47 -18.14 -22.23
N ARG A 205 20.03 -18.32 -21.03
CA ARG A 205 19.37 -17.99 -19.76
C ARG A 205 19.08 -16.49 -19.66
N LEU A 206 17.97 -16.12 -19.00
CA LEU A 206 17.75 -14.75 -18.57
C LEU A 206 18.90 -14.30 -17.68
N LYS A 207 19.51 -13.13 -17.97
CA LYS A 207 20.52 -12.50 -17.12
C LYS A 207 19.95 -11.19 -16.58
N LEU A 208 19.97 -11.04 -15.27
CA LEU A 208 19.70 -9.78 -14.58
C LEU A 208 21.05 -9.09 -14.36
N LEU A 209 21.22 -7.89 -14.88
CA LEU A 209 22.52 -7.22 -14.97
C LEU A 209 22.68 -6.12 -13.92
N TYR A 210 21.63 -5.37 -13.65
CA TYR A 210 21.67 -4.19 -12.79
C TYR A 210 20.28 -3.80 -12.35
N MET A 211 20.15 -3.30 -11.11
CA MET A 211 18.89 -2.82 -10.55
C MET A 211 19.07 -1.43 -9.96
N THR A 212 18.10 -0.55 -10.20
CA THR A 212 18.05 0.80 -9.62
C THR A 212 16.63 1.21 -9.32
N GLN A 213 16.43 2.08 -8.33
CA GLN A 213 15.16 2.73 -8.07
C GLN A 213 15.05 3.99 -8.92
N VAL A 214 14.01 4.08 -9.75
CA VAL A 214 13.79 5.17 -10.71
C VAL A 214 12.72 6.16 -10.30
N ALA A 215 11.83 5.77 -9.38
CA ALA A 215 10.83 6.65 -8.81
C ALA A 215 10.47 6.23 -7.38
N GLU A 216 9.89 7.19 -6.65
CA GLU A 216 9.30 7.06 -5.33
C GLU A 216 7.78 7.29 -5.47
N ARG A 217 6.97 6.84 -4.52
CA ARG A 217 5.52 7.13 -4.41
C ARG A 217 4.68 6.87 -5.67
N PRO A 218 4.47 5.62 -6.08
CA PRO A 218 4.96 4.39 -5.48
C PRO A 218 6.40 4.06 -5.91
N PRO A 219 7.15 3.29 -5.10
CA PRO A 219 8.50 2.86 -5.44
C PRO A 219 8.52 2.11 -6.77
N ARG A 220 9.37 2.58 -7.70
CA ARG A 220 9.53 1.99 -9.02
C ARG A 220 10.98 1.63 -9.26
N PHE A 221 11.21 0.41 -9.69
CA PHE A 221 12.53 -0.15 -9.91
C PHE A 221 12.70 -0.54 -11.37
N ALA A 222 13.89 -0.31 -11.90
CA ALA A 222 14.28 -0.79 -13.22
C ALA A 222 15.35 -1.88 -13.07
N ILE A 223 15.10 -3.04 -13.66
CA ILE A 223 16.06 -4.14 -13.75
C ILE A 223 16.52 -4.26 -15.21
N GLN A 224 17.82 -4.04 -15.42
CA GLN A 224 18.43 -4.25 -16.73
C GLN A 224 18.60 -5.74 -16.99
N VAL A 225 18.15 -6.20 -18.15
CA VAL A 225 18.16 -7.61 -18.55
C VAL A 225 18.77 -7.77 -19.95
N ASN A 226 19.26 -8.98 -20.25
CA ASN A 226 19.71 -9.33 -21.60
C ASN A 226 18.56 -9.50 -22.59
N SER A 227 17.37 -9.92 -22.13
CA SER A 227 16.17 -10.01 -22.96
C SER A 227 14.91 -9.96 -22.12
N ARG A 228 14.04 -9.00 -22.41
CA ARG A 228 12.74 -8.82 -21.75
C ARG A 228 11.78 -9.99 -22.03
N LYS A 229 11.86 -10.56 -23.23
CA LYS A 229 11.00 -11.68 -23.65
C LYS A 229 11.21 -12.96 -22.81
N ARG A 230 12.34 -13.05 -22.09
CA ARG A 230 12.69 -14.19 -21.23
C ARG A 230 12.23 -14.03 -19.79
N VAL A 231 11.74 -12.86 -19.41
CA VAL A 231 11.19 -12.62 -18.07
C VAL A 231 9.84 -13.30 -18.00
N THR A 232 9.76 -14.38 -17.24
CA THR A 232 8.47 -15.04 -16.96
C THR A 232 7.72 -14.28 -15.88
N ARG A 233 6.39 -14.38 -15.91
CA ARG A 233 5.53 -13.77 -14.89
C ARG A 233 5.88 -14.26 -13.48
N ASP A 234 6.14 -15.55 -13.33
CA ASP A 234 6.49 -16.18 -12.05
C ASP A 234 7.80 -15.67 -11.48
N TYR A 235 8.81 -15.46 -12.36
CA TYR A 235 10.08 -14.94 -11.91
C TYR A 235 9.99 -13.46 -11.52
N ALA A 236 9.24 -12.66 -12.28
CA ALA A 236 8.96 -11.27 -11.91
C ALA A 236 8.24 -11.19 -10.55
N TYR A 237 7.28 -12.08 -10.31
CA TYR A 237 6.55 -12.18 -9.05
C TYR A 237 7.43 -12.63 -7.88
N PHE A 238 8.34 -13.55 -8.13
CA PHE A 238 9.36 -13.98 -7.16
C PHE A 238 10.25 -12.81 -6.73
N LEU A 239 10.77 -12.02 -7.69
CA LEU A 239 11.60 -10.84 -7.40
C LEU A 239 10.82 -9.78 -6.62
N GLU A 240 9.56 -9.50 -7.00
CA GLU A 240 8.69 -8.56 -6.30
C GLU A 240 8.47 -8.98 -4.83
N ASN A 241 8.12 -10.26 -4.60
CA ASN A 241 7.87 -10.75 -3.24
C ASN A 241 9.14 -10.73 -2.38
N ARG A 242 10.29 -11.09 -2.96
CA ARG A 242 11.56 -11.09 -2.24
C ARG A 242 12.02 -9.67 -1.92
N LEU A 243 11.84 -8.71 -2.84
CA LEU A 243 12.10 -7.30 -2.61
C LEU A 243 11.21 -6.75 -1.48
N ARG A 244 9.92 -7.08 -1.52
CA ARG A 244 8.93 -6.71 -0.52
C ARG A 244 9.31 -7.19 0.87
N SER A 245 9.67 -8.46 1.00
CA SER A 245 10.10 -9.05 2.27
C SER A 245 11.41 -8.46 2.77
N ARG A 246 12.40 -8.24 1.88
CA ARG A 246 13.74 -7.74 2.25
C ARG A 246 13.70 -6.32 2.81
N TYR A 247 12.81 -5.46 2.29
CA TYR A 247 12.72 -4.05 2.65
C TYR A 247 11.44 -3.69 3.43
N ALA A 248 10.77 -4.67 4.01
CA ALA A 248 9.55 -4.50 4.81
C ALA A 248 8.47 -3.66 4.09
N MET A 249 8.26 -3.94 2.79
CA MET A 249 7.32 -3.23 1.92
C MET A 249 5.98 -3.98 1.76
N GLU A 250 5.55 -4.73 2.80
CA GLU A 250 4.22 -5.33 2.83
C GLU A 250 3.15 -4.23 2.77
N GLY A 251 2.23 -4.36 1.82
CA GLY A 251 1.20 -3.36 1.55
C GLY A 251 1.64 -2.18 0.69
N VAL A 252 2.94 -2.03 0.37
CA VAL A 252 3.44 -0.97 -0.53
C VAL A 252 3.26 -1.41 -2.00
N PRO A 253 2.65 -0.60 -2.87
CA PRO A 253 2.62 -0.88 -4.30
C PRO A 253 4.03 -0.74 -4.88
N LEU A 254 4.52 -1.81 -5.50
CA LEU A 254 5.82 -1.85 -6.16
C LEU A 254 5.64 -1.98 -7.66
N VAL A 255 6.48 -1.28 -8.42
CA VAL A 255 6.57 -1.44 -9.87
C VAL A 255 7.99 -1.88 -10.23
N ILE A 256 8.13 -3.01 -10.91
CA ILE A 256 9.40 -3.49 -11.43
C ILE A 256 9.33 -3.51 -12.96
N ASP A 257 10.12 -2.68 -13.59
CA ASP A 257 10.29 -2.64 -15.04
C ASP A 257 11.54 -3.41 -15.44
N PHE A 258 11.42 -4.26 -16.47
CA PHE A 258 12.54 -4.95 -17.08
C PHE A 258 12.94 -4.22 -18.37
N VAL A 259 14.19 -3.78 -18.46
CA VAL A 259 14.72 -2.95 -19.55
C VAL A 259 15.88 -3.67 -20.23
N GLU A 260 15.85 -3.82 -21.57
CA GLU A 260 16.93 -4.44 -22.30
C GLU A 260 18.16 -3.52 -22.41
N ARG A 261 19.36 -4.13 -22.37
CA ARG A 261 20.62 -3.43 -22.55
C ARG A 261 20.65 -2.78 -23.94
N GLY A 262 20.88 -1.47 -24.01
CA GLY A 262 20.89 -0.69 -25.26
C GLY A 262 19.73 0.28 -25.44
N GLN A 263 18.62 0.12 -24.70
CA GLN A 263 17.48 1.04 -24.74
C GLN A 263 17.56 2.12 -23.63
N ARG A 264 18.73 2.73 -23.43
CA ARG A 264 18.95 3.79 -22.42
C ARG A 264 17.98 4.98 -22.56
N GLY A 265 17.48 5.28 -23.75
CA GLY A 265 16.47 6.31 -24.00
C GLY A 265 15.11 6.00 -23.35
N ARG A 266 14.63 4.75 -23.42
CA ARG A 266 13.35 4.34 -22.83
C ARG A 266 13.35 4.31 -21.31
N ALA A 267 14.47 4.04 -20.65
CA ALA A 267 14.56 4.17 -19.20
C ALA A 267 14.34 5.64 -18.75
N ARG A 268 14.81 6.62 -19.52
CA ARG A 268 14.53 8.05 -19.29
C ARG A 268 13.08 8.44 -19.60
N GLU A 269 12.47 7.89 -20.64
CA GLU A 269 11.04 8.12 -20.97
C GLU A 269 10.10 7.49 -19.92
N VAL A 270 10.43 6.33 -19.38
CA VAL A 270 9.71 5.71 -18.25
C VAL A 270 9.79 6.60 -17.00
N VAL A 271 10.92 7.26 -16.76
CA VAL A 271 11.11 8.24 -15.68
C VAL A 271 10.32 9.53 -15.98
N ALA A 272 10.35 10.04 -17.19
CA ALA A 272 9.63 11.27 -17.60
C ALA A 272 8.11 11.06 -17.61
N GLY A 273 7.60 9.91 -18.06
CA GLY A 273 6.18 9.58 -18.05
C GLY A 273 5.60 9.36 -16.65
N ALA A 274 6.43 8.95 -15.66
CA ALA A 274 6.01 8.84 -14.26
C ALA A 274 5.88 10.22 -13.59
N SER A 275 6.77 11.16 -13.90
CA SER A 275 6.74 12.52 -13.34
C SER A 275 5.56 13.36 -13.85
N SER A 276 5.04 13.11 -15.06
CA SER A 276 3.88 13.81 -15.61
C SER A 276 2.53 13.34 -15.04
N ARG A 277 2.44 12.09 -14.57
CA ARG A 277 1.24 11.56 -13.89
C ARG A 277 1.15 11.90 -12.41
N ALA A 278 2.27 12.24 -11.77
CA ALA A 278 2.32 12.65 -10.36
C ALA A 278 2.01 14.15 -10.16
N ARG A 279 1.90 14.93 -11.25
CA ARG A 279 1.60 16.38 -11.24
C ARG A 279 0.22 16.77 -11.80
N ARG A 280 -0.63 15.77 -12.09
CA ARG A 280 -2.05 16.01 -12.45
C ARG A 280 -2.96 15.40 -11.34
#